data_e90b7ebf6fde791e5109616921198a41
#
_entry.id   e90b7ebf6fde791e5109616921198a41
#
_cell.length_a   1.000
_cell.length_b   1.000
_cell.length_c   1.000
_cell.angle_alpha   90.00
_cell.angle_beta   90.00
_cell.angle_gamma   90.00
#
_symmetry.space_group_name_H-M   'P 1'
#
loop_
_entity.id
_entity.type
_entity.pdbx_description
1 polymer ?
#
loop_
_entity_poly.entity_id
_entity_poly.type
_entity_poly.pdbx_seq_one_letter_code
_entity_poly.pdbx_strand_id
1 'polypeptide(L)'
;MADESNPQLPAPPVEPPRGVLSTRVDEKGRVKLPAAIAQYLADAGEKKVFVTTLDLSTVRIYPISSWKQTEAMLEQAGDDTEARSDVAFVAYHYGADADVDPQSRVLVPTNLRRELNLENEQVYLRCFKQRIDLIPGPAYERMLAEAKTSLAEKLKTLEKQGLR
;
A
#
# COMPACT_ATOMS: atom_id res chain seq x y z
N MET A 1 30.41 -22.54 -34.74
CA MET A 1 30.23 -21.90 -33.41
C MET A 1 28.75 -21.89 -33.11
N ALA A 2 28.34 -22.82 -32.30
CA ALA A 2 26.96 -22.82 -31.81
C ALA A 2 26.84 -21.77 -30.70
N ASP A 3 26.07 -20.74 -30.93
CA ASP A 3 25.65 -19.84 -29.91
C ASP A 3 24.63 -20.59 -29.02
N GLU A 4 25.13 -21.20 -27.98
CA GLU A 4 24.27 -21.74 -26.94
C GLU A 4 23.72 -20.58 -26.12
N SER A 5 22.76 -19.88 -26.67
CA SER A 5 21.91 -19.02 -25.89
C SER A 5 21.12 -19.91 -24.92
N ASN A 6 21.72 -20.13 -23.78
CA ASN A 6 21.05 -20.74 -22.63
C ASN A 6 19.79 -19.91 -22.34
N PRO A 7 18.58 -20.46 -22.49
CA PRO A 7 17.39 -19.69 -22.15
C PRO A 7 17.47 -19.37 -20.66
N GLN A 8 17.73 -18.09 -20.36
CA GLN A 8 17.69 -17.63 -18.98
C GLN A 8 16.30 -17.95 -18.43
N LEU A 9 16.28 -18.75 -17.37
CA LEU A 9 15.06 -18.97 -16.61
C LEU A 9 14.53 -17.60 -16.19
N PRO A 10 13.21 -17.34 -16.31
CA PRO A 10 12.66 -16.08 -15.87
C PRO A 10 13.02 -15.85 -14.40
N ALA A 11 13.41 -14.63 -14.07
CA ALA A 11 13.69 -14.26 -12.70
C ALA A 11 12.48 -14.60 -11.81
N PRO A 12 12.70 -15.10 -10.59
CA PRO A 12 11.58 -15.33 -9.66
C PRO A 12 10.78 -14.04 -9.46
N PRO A 13 9.44 -14.11 -9.32
CA PRO A 13 8.63 -12.93 -9.09
C PRO A 13 9.09 -12.24 -7.81
N VAL A 14 9.11 -10.90 -7.84
CA VAL A 14 9.44 -10.10 -6.67
C VAL A 14 8.28 -10.21 -5.68
N GLU A 15 8.57 -10.65 -4.47
CA GLU A 15 7.56 -10.80 -3.43
C GLU A 15 7.66 -9.66 -2.40
N PRO A 16 6.52 -9.11 -1.97
CA PRO A 16 6.50 -8.14 -0.90
C PRO A 16 6.83 -8.80 0.44
N PRO A 17 7.46 -8.06 1.38
CA PRO A 17 7.67 -8.59 2.72
C PRO A 17 6.34 -8.81 3.42
N ARG A 18 6.29 -9.84 4.25
CA ARG A 18 5.12 -10.17 5.06
C ARG A 18 5.25 -9.56 6.45
N GLY A 19 4.11 -9.32 7.09
CA GLY A 19 4.07 -8.76 8.44
C GLY A 19 3.80 -7.27 8.46
N VAL A 20 3.76 -6.71 9.66
CA VAL A 20 3.53 -5.29 9.91
C VAL A 20 4.81 -4.69 10.47
N LEU A 21 5.23 -3.57 9.90
CA LEU A 21 6.43 -2.85 10.29
C LEU A 21 6.06 -1.45 10.79
N SER A 22 6.65 -1.01 11.90
CA SER A 22 6.39 0.33 12.41
C SER A 22 7.43 1.32 11.90
N THR A 23 7.00 2.56 11.72
CA THR A 23 7.85 3.68 11.35
C THR A 23 7.21 4.98 11.85
N ARG A 24 7.77 6.11 11.49
CA ARG A 24 7.23 7.42 11.85
C ARG A 24 7.11 8.30 10.61
N VAL A 25 6.11 9.17 10.65
CA VAL A 25 6.03 10.32 9.74
C VAL A 25 6.79 11.45 10.40
N ASP A 26 7.78 12.03 9.74
CA ASP A 26 8.56 13.13 10.31
C ASP A 26 7.79 14.46 10.24
N GLU A 27 8.37 15.52 10.80
CA GLU A 27 7.75 16.85 10.85
C GLU A 27 7.53 17.46 9.45
N LYS A 28 8.26 16.98 8.43
CA LYS A 28 8.10 17.41 7.04
C LYS A 28 7.16 16.51 6.24
N GLY A 29 6.59 15.49 6.89
CA GLY A 29 5.64 14.58 6.26
C GLY A 29 6.25 13.44 5.48
N ARG A 30 7.52 13.14 5.71
CA ARG A 30 8.21 12.04 5.05
C ARG A 30 8.14 10.78 5.92
N VAL A 31 7.88 9.67 5.25
CA VAL A 31 7.84 8.34 5.87
C VAL A 31 9.11 7.60 5.48
N LYS A 32 9.88 7.17 6.46
CA LYS A 32 11.02 6.28 6.23
C LYS A 32 10.49 4.87 5.98
N LEU A 33 10.75 4.33 4.79
CA LEU A 33 10.40 2.95 4.50
C LEU A 33 11.39 2.01 5.19
N PRO A 34 10.92 1.00 5.93
CA PRO A 34 11.79 -0.04 6.45
C PRO A 34 12.57 -0.73 5.32
N ALA A 35 13.76 -1.21 5.63
CA ALA A 35 14.68 -1.78 4.64
C ALA A 35 14.02 -2.86 3.76
N ALA A 36 13.21 -3.73 4.34
CA ALA A 36 12.54 -4.81 3.60
C ALA A 36 11.56 -4.27 2.55
N ILE A 37 10.82 -3.19 2.86
CA ILE A 37 9.90 -2.57 1.92
C ILE A 37 10.65 -1.79 0.85
N ALA A 38 11.68 -1.04 1.24
CA ALA A 38 12.52 -0.30 0.30
C ALA A 38 13.18 -1.24 -0.70
N GLN A 39 13.69 -2.39 -0.23
CA GLN A 39 14.29 -3.40 -1.09
C GLN A 39 13.28 -4.02 -2.05
N TYR A 40 12.07 -4.30 -1.57
CA TYR A 40 10.99 -4.81 -2.41
C TYR A 40 10.68 -3.86 -3.59
N LEU A 41 10.54 -2.57 -3.31
CA LEU A 41 10.29 -1.58 -4.36
C LEU A 41 11.47 -1.46 -5.34
N ALA A 42 12.69 -1.48 -4.83
CA ALA A 42 13.89 -1.44 -5.67
C ALA A 42 13.99 -2.67 -6.58
N ASP A 43 13.75 -3.86 -6.04
CA ASP A 43 13.79 -5.11 -6.80
C ASP A 43 12.68 -5.17 -7.87
N ALA A 44 11.54 -4.55 -7.59
CA ALA A 44 10.44 -4.43 -8.54
C ALA A 44 10.66 -3.33 -9.59
N GLY A 45 11.73 -2.55 -9.47
CA GLY A 45 12.00 -1.43 -10.37
C GLY A 45 11.07 -0.23 -10.19
N GLU A 46 10.42 -0.13 -9.05
CA GLU A 46 9.42 0.90 -8.75
C GLU A 46 10.05 2.06 -7.99
N LYS A 47 10.33 3.16 -8.69
CA LYS A 47 10.87 4.39 -8.08
C LYS A 47 9.81 5.43 -7.83
N LYS A 48 8.71 5.38 -8.58
CA LYS A 48 7.59 6.31 -8.44
C LYS A 48 6.41 5.59 -7.82
N VAL A 49 5.75 6.27 -6.89
CA VAL A 49 4.55 5.79 -6.21
C VAL A 49 3.46 6.84 -6.29
N PHE A 50 2.22 6.42 -6.16
CA PHE A 50 1.08 7.31 -5.94
C PHE A 50 0.64 7.15 -4.49
N VAL A 51 0.68 8.25 -3.73
CA VAL A 51 0.34 8.27 -2.30
C VAL A 51 -1.02 8.90 -2.13
N THR A 52 -1.98 8.16 -1.61
CA THR A 52 -3.37 8.61 -1.52
C THR A 52 -4.12 7.95 -0.37
N THR A 53 -5.42 8.21 -0.30
CA THR A 53 -6.37 7.52 0.56
C THR A 53 -7.64 7.23 -0.24
N LEU A 54 -8.29 6.11 0.05
CA LEU A 54 -9.60 5.78 -0.53
C LEU A 54 -10.71 5.78 0.53
N ASP A 55 -10.38 5.76 1.81
CA ASP A 55 -11.32 5.59 2.91
C ASP A 55 -11.21 6.66 4.00
N LEU A 56 -10.30 7.62 3.86
CA LEU A 56 -10.01 8.68 4.83
C LEU A 56 -9.56 8.14 6.21
N SER A 57 -9.15 6.89 6.27
CA SER A 57 -8.66 6.25 7.51
C SER A 57 -7.22 5.79 7.39
N THR A 58 -6.83 5.32 6.20
CA THR A 58 -5.49 4.81 5.91
C THR A 58 -4.91 5.50 4.70
N VAL A 59 -3.59 5.60 4.68
CA VAL A 59 -2.85 6.02 3.49
C VAL A 59 -2.50 4.78 2.68
N ARG A 60 -2.64 4.87 1.37
CA ARG A 60 -2.19 3.83 0.45
C ARG A 60 -1.04 4.36 -0.38
N ILE A 61 0.06 3.64 -0.36
CA ILE A 61 1.22 3.93 -1.20
C ILE A 61 1.23 2.87 -2.30
N TYR A 62 0.86 3.29 -3.50
CA TYR A 62 0.80 2.40 -4.65
C TYR A 62 2.06 2.52 -5.49
N PRO A 63 2.78 1.42 -5.75
CA PRO A 63 3.69 1.41 -6.90
C PRO A 63 2.92 1.86 -8.14
N ILE A 64 3.55 2.63 -9.01
CA ILE A 64 2.79 3.27 -10.10
C ILE A 64 2.12 2.24 -11.03
N SER A 65 2.73 1.09 -11.23
CA SER A 65 2.14 0.00 -12.00
C SER A 65 0.84 -0.52 -11.39
N SER A 66 0.81 -0.65 -10.07
CA SER A 66 -0.38 -1.08 -9.33
C SER A 66 -1.48 0.00 -9.34
N TRP A 67 -1.08 1.26 -9.23
CA TRP A 67 -2.04 2.36 -9.31
C TRP A 67 -2.73 2.42 -10.66
N LYS A 68 -2.01 2.22 -11.75
CA LYS A 68 -2.60 2.19 -13.09
C LYS A 68 -3.71 1.13 -13.22
N GLN A 69 -3.56 -0.02 -12.60
CA GLN A 69 -4.59 -1.05 -12.57
C GLN A 69 -5.82 -0.60 -11.79
N THR A 70 -5.61 0.01 -10.63
CA THR A 70 -6.70 0.54 -9.80
C THR A 70 -7.42 1.68 -10.51
N GLU A 71 -6.68 2.59 -11.12
CA GLU A 71 -7.21 3.71 -11.89
C GLU A 71 -8.09 3.23 -13.05
N ALA A 72 -7.63 2.23 -13.79
CA ALA A 72 -8.41 1.64 -14.87
C ALA A 72 -9.73 1.04 -14.37
N MET A 73 -9.73 0.40 -13.20
CA MET A 73 -10.93 -0.12 -12.59
C MET A 73 -11.91 1.00 -12.20
N LEU A 74 -11.42 2.10 -11.67
CA LEU A 74 -12.24 3.25 -11.30
C LEU A 74 -12.84 3.96 -12.51
N GLU A 75 -12.19 3.87 -13.66
CA GLU A 75 -12.65 4.48 -14.91
C GLU A 75 -13.62 3.61 -15.72
N GLN A 76 -13.81 2.34 -15.33
CA GLN A 76 -14.71 1.45 -16.05
C GLN A 76 -16.16 1.93 -15.99
N ALA A 77 -16.83 1.87 -17.16
CA ALA A 77 -18.27 2.08 -17.25
C ALA A 77 -19.00 0.83 -16.75
N GLY A 78 -20.17 1.00 -16.17
CA GLY A 78 -21.01 -0.10 -15.70
C GLY A 78 -21.76 0.27 -14.42
N ASP A 79 -22.12 -0.74 -13.64
CA ASP A 79 -22.76 -0.55 -12.34
C ASP A 79 -21.82 0.18 -11.37
N ASP A 80 -22.39 0.84 -10.37
CA ASP A 80 -21.65 1.59 -9.34
C ASP A 80 -20.83 2.77 -9.88
N THR A 81 -21.29 3.41 -10.96
CA THR A 81 -20.60 4.57 -11.55
C THR A 81 -20.40 5.71 -10.54
N GLU A 82 -21.42 5.99 -9.72
CA GLU A 82 -21.34 7.04 -8.69
C GLU A 82 -20.28 6.69 -7.65
N ALA A 83 -20.27 5.45 -7.15
CA ALA A 83 -19.27 5.00 -6.18
C ALA A 83 -17.85 5.09 -6.75
N ARG A 84 -17.64 4.68 -8.00
CA ARG A 84 -16.33 4.78 -8.65
C ARG A 84 -15.88 6.23 -8.81
N SER A 85 -16.80 7.09 -9.23
CA SER A 85 -16.52 8.52 -9.41
C SER A 85 -16.14 9.19 -8.09
N ASP A 86 -16.88 8.90 -7.02
CA ASP A 86 -16.63 9.48 -5.70
C ASP A 86 -15.29 9.00 -5.12
N VAL A 87 -15.00 7.71 -5.22
CA VAL A 87 -13.71 7.16 -4.77
C VAL A 87 -12.56 7.77 -5.56
N ALA A 88 -12.68 7.88 -6.87
CA ALA A 88 -11.67 8.50 -7.72
C ALA A 88 -11.46 9.97 -7.34
N PHE A 89 -12.53 10.71 -7.09
CA PHE A 89 -12.43 12.12 -6.70
C PHE A 89 -11.68 12.30 -5.39
N VAL A 90 -11.99 11.50 -4.38
CA VAL A 90 -11.28 11.49 -3.09
C VAL A 90 -9.81 11.13 -3.29
N ALA A 91 -9.54 10.09 -4.08
CA ALA A 91 -8.17 9.64 -4.34
C ALA A 91 -7.32 10.74 -4.99
N TYR A 92 -7.86 11.48 -5.94
CA TYR A 92 -7.13 12.56 -6.60
C TYR A 92 -7.05 13.82 -5.74
N HIS A 93 -8.06 14.11 -4.94
CA HIS A 93 -8.03 15.28 -4.06
C HIS A 93 -6.90 15.18 -3.03
N TYR A 94 -6.72 14.02 -2.42
CA TYR A 94 -5.71 13.80 -1.38
C TYR A 94 -4.40 13.22 -1.92
N GLY A 95 -4.39 12.71 -3.13
CA GLY A 95 -3.26 11.98 -3.67
C GLY A 95 -2.25 12.84 -4.41
N ALA A 96 -1.03 12.32 -4.48
CA ALA A 96 0.02 12.89 -5.30
C ALA A 96 1.03 11.82 -5.69
N ASP A 97 1.64 12.00 -6.86
CA ASP A 97 2.81 11.24 -7.26
C ASP A 97 3.99 11.63 -6.35
N ALA A 98 4.78 10.65 -5.98
CA ALA A 98 5.98 10.84 -5.19
C ALA A 98 7.07 9.89 -5.67
N ASP A 99 8.32 10.29 -5.46
CA ASP A 99 9.47 9.43 -5.69
C ASP A 99 9.93 8.85 -4.36
N VAL A 100 10.44 7.63 -4.39
CA VAL A 100 11.18 7.09 -3.26
C VAL A 100 12.56 7.72 -3.29
N ASP A 101 12.90 8.53 -2.29
CA ASP A 101 14.17 9.27 -2.27
C ASP A 101 15.37 8.35 -2.02
N PRO A 102 16.62 8.85 -2.19
CA PRO A 102 17.82 8.04 -1.95
C PRO A 102 17.94 7.49 -0.53
N GLN A 103 17.22 8.08 0.42
CA GLN A 103 17.22 7.63 1.82
C GLN A 103 15.99 6.76 2.13
N SER A 104 15.31 6.27 1.10
CA SER A 104 14.12 5.42 1.21
C SER A 104 12.96 6.10 1.94
N ARG A 105 12.76 7.40 1.69
CA ARG A 105 11.65 8.17 2.26
C ARG A 105 10.65 8.50 1.16
N VAL A 106 9.38 8.54 1.57
CA VAL A 106 8.26 8.92 0.69
C VAL A 106 7.51 10.07 1.35
N LEU A 107 7.22 11.11 0.57
CA LEU A 107 6.46 12.26 1.05
C LEU A 107 4.97 11.95 1.01
N VAL A 108 4.30 12.11 2.15
CA VAL A 108 2.84 12.09 2.22
C VAL A 108 2.32 13.50 1.91
N PRO A 109 1.36 13.68 0.98
CA PRO A 109 0.84 15.00 0.64
C PRO A 109 0.32 15.77 1.85
N THR A 110 0.51 17.08 1.86
CA THR A 110 0.17 17.95 3.01
C THR A 110 -1.30 17.86 3.40
N ASN A 111 -2.21 17.89 2.43
CA ASN A 111 -3.65 17.80 2.72
C ASN A 111 -4.02 16.44 3.33
N LEU A 112 -3.40 15.36 2.88
CA LEU A 112 -3.62 14.02 3.42
C LEU A 112 -3.06 13.91 4.85
N ARG A 113 -1.86 14.45 5.10
CA ARG A 113 -1.29 14.47 6.44
C ARG A 113 -2.18 15.18 7.45
N ARG A 114 -2.75 16.31 7.05
CA ARG A 114 -3.65 17.10 7.89
C ARG A 114 -4.96 16.38 8.16
N GLU A 115 -5.54 15.79 7.13
CA GLU A 115 -6.79 15.04 7.26
C GLU A 115 -6.65 13.89 8.25
N LEU A 116 -5.53 13.18 8.25
CA LEU A 116 -5.30 12.01 9.09
C LEU A 116 -4.44 12.29 10.33
N ASN A 117 -4.04 13.54 10.57
CA ASN A 117 -3.21 13.94 11.72
C ASN A 117 -1.93 13.12 11.86
N LEU A 118 -1.16 13.01 10.78
CA LEU A 118 -0.01 12.11 10.72
C LEU A 118 1.32 12.70 11.18
N GLU A 119 1.43 14.02 11.35
CA GLU A 119 2.71 14.68 11.63
C GLU A 119 3.29 14.21 12.97
N ASN A 120 4.56 13.77 12.95
CA ASN A 120 5.29 13.22 14.09
C ASN A 120 4.66 11.98 14.72
N GLU A 121 3.77 11.29 14.01
CA GLU A 121 3.06 10.13 14.53
C GLU A 121 3.73 8.81 14.16
N GLN A 122 3.63 7.85 15.07
CA GLN A 122 3.96 6.46 14.77
C GLN A 122 2.88 5.87 13.88
N VAL A 123 3.32 5.19 12.84
CA VAL A 123 2.43 4.55 11.86
C VAL A 123 2.89 3.12 11.61
N TYR A 124 1.99 2.33 11.05
CA TYR A 124 2.25 0.94 10.74
C TYR A 124 2.14 0.72 9.24
N LEU A 125 3.12 0.00 8.69
CA LEU A 125 3.18 -0.32 7.27
C LEU A 125 2.97 -1.81 7.07
N ARG A 126 2.15 -2.16 6.07
CA ARG A 126 2.06 -3.54 5.59
C ARG A 126 1.93 -3.55 4.08
N CYS A 127 2.53 -4.53 3.44
CA CYS A 127 2.31 -4.79 2.03
C CYS A 127 1.08 -5.68 1.89
N PHE A 128 0.09 -5.23 1.11
CA PHE A 128 -1.17 -5.93 0.96
C PHE A 128 -1.78 -5.60 -0.40
N LYS A 129 -2.19 -6.60 -1.14
CA LYS A 129 -2.84 -6.42 -2.46
C LYS A 129 -2.07 -5.49 -3.40
N GLN A 130 -0.76 -5.70 -3.50
CA GLN A 130 0.13 -4.96 -4.41
C GLN A 130 0.25 -3.45 -4.08
N ARG A 131 0.04 -3.09 -2.83
CA ARG A 131 0.23 -1.74 -2.32
C ARG A 131 0.83 -1.79 -0.92
N ILE A 132 1.26 -0.64 -0.45
CA ILE A 132 1.70 -0.48 0.94
C ILE A 132 0.63 0.31 1.66
N ASP A 133 0.02 -0.30 2.67
CA ASP A 133 -0.89 0.41 3.57
C ASP A 133 -0.07 1.09 4.67
N LEU A 134 -0.29 2.38 4.86
CA LEU A 134 0.22 3.13 6.00
C LEU A 134 -0.97 3.41 6.91
N ILE A 135 -0.95 2.84 8.10
CA ILE A 135 -2.08 2.86 9.02
C ILE A 135 -1.70 3.69 10.24
N PRO A 136 -2.42 4.81 10.50
CA PRO A 136 -2.19 5.59 11.72
C PRO A 136 -2.38 4.75 12.97
N GLY A 137 -1.62 5.04 14.03
CA GLY A 137 -1.66 4.27 15.27
C GLY A 137 -3.06 4.01 15.82
N PRO A 138 -3.90 5.05 16.03
CA PRO A 138 -5.26 4.85 16.53
C PRO A 138 -6.13 3.99 15.61
N ALA A 139 -6.04 4.17 14.30
CA ALA A 139 -6.77 3.36 13.33
C ALA A 139 -6.29 1.89 13.36
N TYR A 140 -5.00 1.68 13.50
CA TYR A 140 -4.42 0.34 13.61
C TYR A 140 -4.96 -0.40 14.84
N GLU A 141 -5.01 0.26 15.98
CA GLU A 141 -5.54 -0.34 17.21
C GLU A 141 -7.01 -0.72 17.06
N ARG A 142 -7.81 0.15 16.45
CA ARG A 142 -9.24 -0.15 16.19
C ARG A 142 -9.40 -1.32 15.23
N MET A 143 -8.66 -1.34 14.14
CA MET A 143 -8.70 -2.43 13.15
C MET A 143 -8.32 -3.77 13.78
N LEU A 144 -7.29 -3.77 14.62
CA LEU A 144 -6.85 -4.98 15.31
C LEU A 144 -7.90 -5.48 16.30
N ALA A 145 -8.49 -4.57 17.09
CA ALA A 145 -9.55 -4.91 18.03
C ALA A 145 -10.77 -5.52 17.34
N GLU A 146 -11.21 -4.91 16.23
CA GLU A 146 -12.32 -5.43 15.43
C GLU A 146 -12.00 -6.79 14.81
N ALA A 147 -10.78 -6.94 14.29
CA ALA A 147 -10.35 -8.20 13.67
C ALA A 147 -10.30 -9.36 14.68
N LYS A 148 -9.98 -9.08 15.93
CA LYS A 148 -9.93 -10.10 17.00
C LYS A 148 -11.32 -10.61 17.40
N THR A 149 -12.38 -9.86 17.12
CA THR A 149 -13.74 -10.22 17.52
C THR A 149 -14.16 -11.51 16.81
N SER A 150 -14.57 -12.51 17.58
CA SER A 150 -15.00 -13.82 17.07
C SER A 150 -13.96 -14.49 16.15
N LEU A 151 -12.68 -14.28 16.43
CA LEU A 151 -11.60 -14.75 15.56
C LEU A 151 -11.58 -16.27 15.42
N ALA A 152 -11.80 -17.01 16.51
CA ALA A 152 -11.82 -18.48 16.49
C ALA A 152 -12.92 -19.03 15.58
N GLU A 153 -14.10 -18.43 15.59
CA GLU A 153 -15.22 -18.85 14.73
C GLU A 153 -14.93 -18.52 13.26
N LYS A 154 -14.36 -17.35 13.00
CA LYS A 154 -13.94 -16.95 11.64
C LYS A 154 -12.88 -17.91 11.09
N LEU A 155 -11.92 -18.29 11.93
CA LEU A 155 -10.88 -19.24 11.56
C LEU A 155 -11.47 -20.62 11.20
N LYS A 156 -12.39 -21.14 12.01
CA LYS A 156 -13.07 -22.40 11.71
C LYS A 156 -13.82 -22.36 10.38
N THR A 157 -14.48 -21.26 10.09
CA THR A 157 -15.18 -21.08 8.81
C THR A 157 -14.22 -21.18 7.63
N LEU A 158 -13.06 -20.53 7.73
CA LEU A 158 -12.05 -20.56 6.67
C LEU A 158 -11.35 -21.91 6.57
N GLU A 159 -11.12 -22.60 7.68
CA GLU A 159 -10.57 -23.96 7.69
C GLU A 159 -11.47 -24.95 6.94
N LYS A 160 -12.79 -24.81 7.07
CA LYS A 160 -13.76 -25.59 6.29
C LYS A 160 -13.66 -25.30 4.78
N GLN A 161 -13.17 -24.12 4.40
CA GLN A 161 -12.96 -23.72 3.01
C GLN A 161 -11.55 -24.05 2.50
N GLY A 162 -10.73 -24.68 3.32
CA GLY A 162 -9.40 -25.14 2.91
C GLY A 162 -8.22 -24.38 3.50
N LEU A 163 -8.45 -23.43 4.40
CA LEU A 163 -7.33 -22.76 5.09
C LEU A 163 -6.60 -23.79 5.98
N ARG A 164 -5.27 -23.78 5.88
CA ARG A 164 -4.38 -24.64 6.67
C ARG A 164 -3.55 -23.85 7.66
#